data_1ea2d7910891d4cfb16144485d464885
#
_entry.id   1ea2d7910891d4cfb16144485d464885
#
_cell.length_a   1.000
_cell.length_b   1.000
_cell.length_c   1.000
_cell.angle_alpha   90.00
_cell.angle_beta   90.00
_cell.angle_gamma   90.00
#
_symmetry.space_group_name_H-M   'P 1'
#
loop_
_entity.id
_entity.type
_entity.pdbx_description
1 polymer ?
#
loop_
_entity_poly.entity_id
_entity_poly.type
_entity_poly.pdbx_seq_one_letter_code
_entity_poly.pdbx_strand_id
1 'polypeptide(L)'
;MIDLQLPDEQAARLDRFASSVRKSRGEATAQLIEEALRHEEFPAVEFRDSSVGRQAYVVGSTLAVWEVLMVAESYALDAARTAAHLGWPRQRAEGVLAYIRAYSSEVTAAVAENDAVGEEELRRRLPNARWTR
;
A
#
# COMPACT_ATOMS: atom_id res chain seq x y z
N MET A 1 -11.93 13.24 23.48
CA MET A 1 -11.02 12.09 23.35
C MET A 1 -11.76 10.81 23.70
N ILE A 2 -11.65 9.80 22.89
CA ILE A 2 -12.24 8.48 23.15
C ILE A 2 -11.26 7.66 23.97
N ASP A 3 -11.70 7.16 25.10
CA ASP A 3 -10.92 6.27 25.94
C ASP A 3 -11.31 4.82 25.58
N LEU A 4 -10.36 4.06 25.04
CA LEU A 4 -10.59 2.68 24.62
C LEU A 4 -9.95 1.73 25.63
N GLN A 5 -10.79 0.87 26.23
CA GLN A 5 -10.31 -0.21 27.08
C GLN A 5 -10.24 -1.50 26.27
N LEU A 6 -9.06 -2.11 26.27
CA LEU A 6 -8.79 -3.35 25.56
C LEU A 6 -8.56 -4.50 26.53
N PRO A 7 -9.03 -5.72 26.20
CA PRO A 7 -8.61 -6.91 26.93
C PRO A 7 -7.07 -7.04 26.94
N ASP A 8 -6.52 -7.59 28.02
CA ASP A 8 -5.06 -7.68 28.19
C ASP A 8 -4.36 -8.38 27.03
N GLU A 9 -4.93 -9.44 26.52
CA GLU A 9 -4.37 -10.18 25.38
C GLU A 9 -4.33 -9.31 24.12
N GLN A 10 -5.39 -8.57 23.89
CA GLN A 10 -5.46 -7.68 22.72
C GLN A 10 -4.48 -6.52 22.86
N ALA A 11 -4.36 -5.96 24.06
CA ALA A 11 -3.39 -4.90 24.35
C ALA A 11 -1.97 -5.39 24.10
N ALA A 12 -1.63 -6.61 24.49
CA ALA A 12 -0.31 -7.19 24.25
C ALA A 12 -0.02 -7.37 22.76
N ARG A 13 -1.01 -7.80 21.98
CA ARG A 13 -0.89 -7.93 20.53
C ARG A 13 -0.70 -6.57 19.86
N LEU A 14 -1.43 -5.57 20.33
CA LEU A 14 -1.30 -4.21 19.84
C LEU A 14 0.10 -3.65 20.12
N ASP A 15 0.64 -3.90 21.31
CA ASP A 15 1.98 -3.45 21.66
C ASP A 15 3.05 -4.11 20.78
N ARG A 16 2.89 -5.37 20.43
CA ARG A 16 3.80 -6.05 19.48
C ARG A 16 3.73 -5.42 18.09
N PHE A 17 2.53 -5.11 17.62
CA PHE A 17 2.36 -4.43 16.34
C PHE A 17 2.99 -3.04 16.38
N ALA A 18 2.71 -2.27 17.42
CA ALA A 18 3.26 -0.92 17.58
C ALA A 18 4.80 -0.93 17.53
N SER A 19 5.43 -1.90 18.22
CA SER A 19 6.89 -2.06 18.18
C SER A 19 7.39 -2.38 16.77
N SER A 20 6.67 -3.23 16.03
CA SER A 20 7.06 -3.64 14.68
C SER A 20 7.04 -2.47 13.68
N VAL A 21 6.15 -1.51 13.87
CA VAL A 21 6.03 -0.31 13.03
C VAL A 21 6.71 0.92 13.65
N ARG A 22 7.39 0.76 14.79
CA ARG A 22 8.10 1.83 15.51
C ARG A 22 7.20 3.01 15.86
N LYS A 23 6.03 2.71 16.40
CA LYS A 23 5.03 3.70 16.81
C LYS A 23 4.62 3.49 18.25
N SER A 24 4.05 4.52 18.86
CA SER A 24 3.41 4.40 20.15
C SER A 24 2.13 3.57 20.03
N ARG A 25 1.60 3.09 21.16
CA ARG A 25 0.33 2.37 21.18
C ARG A 25 -0.79 3.22 20.55
N GLY A 26 -0.86 4.50 20.90
CA GLY A 26 -1.89 5.40 20.38
C GLY A 26 -1.80 5.60 18.87
N GLU A 27 -0.60 5.81 18.36
CA GLU A 27 -0.35 5.96 16.92
C GLU A 27 -0.67 4.67 16.16
N ALA A 28 -0.25 3.52 16.70
CA ALA A 28 -0.52 2.22 16.08
C ALA A 28 -2.03 1.92 16.07
N THR A 29 -2.73 2.27 17.14
CA THR A 29 -4.19 2.12 17.22
C THR A 29 -4.88 2.93 16.14
N ALA A 30 -4.51 4.21 16.00
CA ALA A 30 -5.07 5.08 14.98
C ALA A 30 -4.81 4.56 13.58
N GLN A 31 -3.60 4.05 13.32
CA GLN A 31 -3.23 3.45 12.05
C GLN A 31 -4.09 2.24 11.70
N LEU A 32 -4.26 1.32 12.65
CA LEU A 32 -5.06 0.11 12.42
C LEU A 32 -6.53 0.44 12.19
N ILE A 33 -7.06 1.42 12.90
CA ILE A 33 -8.44 1.88 12.69
C ILE A 33 -8.59 2.46 11.28
N GLU A 34 -7.66 3.32 10.88
CA GLU A 34 -7.69 3.91 9.54
C GLU A 34 -7.62 2.83 8.44
N GLU A 35 -6.73 1.85 8.59
CA GLU A 35 -6.60 0.75 7.64
C GLU A 35 -7.88 -0.08 7.56
N ALA A 36 -8.49 -0.37 8.72
CA ALA A 36 -9.73 -1.13 8.76
C ALA A 36 -10.88 -0.37 8.09
N LEU A 37 -10.99 0.93 8.32
CA LEU A 37 -11.99 1.78 7.69
C LEU A 37 -11.80 1.85 6.18
N ARG A 38 -10.57 1.98 5.71
CA ARG A 38 -10.27 1.99 4.29
C ARG A 38 -10.62 0.66 3.62
N HIS A 39 -10.36 -0.44 4.31
CA HIS A 39 -10.72 -1.77 3.79
C HIS A 39 -12.24 -1.95 3.68
N GLU A 40 -12.99 -1.42 4.64
CA GLU A 40 -14.46 -1.43 4.56
C GLU A 40 -14.98 -0.59 3.39
N GLU A 41 -14.37 0.56 3.14
CA GLU A 41 -14.75 1.45 2.04
C GLU A 41 -14.26 0.93 0.68
N PHE A 42 -13.11 0.27 0.67
CA PHE A 42 -12.45 -0.25 -0.54
C PHE A 42 -12.03 -1.70 -0.33
N PRO A 43 -12.97 -2.65 -0.44
CA PRO A 43 -12.67 -4.06 -0.12
C PRO A 43 -11.59 -4.72 -0.98
N ALA A 44 -11.26 -4.14 -2.13
CA ALA A 44 -10.17 -4.66 -2.97
C ALA A 44 -8.77 -4.33 -2.43
N VAL A 45 -8.67 -3.47 -1.42
CA VAL A 45 -7.39 -2.99 -0.88
C VAL A 45 -7.23 -3.42 0.58
N GLU A 46 -6.04 -3.89 0.92
CA GLU A 46 -5.64 -4.22 2.29
C GLU A 46 -4.24 -3.69 2.55
N PHE A 47 -3.80 -3.74 3.81
CA PHE A 47 -2.49 -3.21 4.20
C PHE A 47 -1.57 -4.31 4.67
N ARG A 48 -0.31 -4.27 4.24
CA ARG A 48 0.71 -5.26 4.60
C ARG A 48 2.04 -4.57 4.84
N ASP A 49 2.90 -5.23 5.59
CA ASP A 49 4.28 -4.79 5.76
C ASP A 49 5.07 -5.02 4.46
N SER A 50 5.98 -4.10 4.18
CA SER A 50 6.88 -4.20 3.04
C SER A 50 8.29 -3.77 3.44
N SER A 51 9.25 -3.88 2.54
CA SER A 51 10.63 -3.45 2.78
C SER A 51 10.78 -1.96 3.06
N VAL A 52 9.79 -1.16 2.67
CA VAL A 52 9.79 0.29 2.88
C VAL A 52 8.73 0.73 3.91
N GLY A 53 8.17 -0.24 4.65
CA GLY A 53 7.15 0.02 5.67
C GLY A 53 5.77 -0.52 5.29
N ARG A 54 4.76 -0.01 5.96
CA ARG A 54 3.37 -0.44 5.77
C ARG A 54 2.83 0.14 4.46
N GLN A 55 2.27 -0.71 3.60
CA GLN A 55 1.75 -0.29 2.28
C GLN A 55 0.40 -0.90 1.97
N ALA A 56 -0.33 -0.23 1.07
CA ALA A 56 -1.57 -0.74 0.51
C ALA A 56 -1.27 -1.77 -0.60
N TYR A 57 -1.97 -2.90 -0.53
CA TYR A 57 -1.86 -3.99 -1.50
C TYR A 57 -3.24 -4.35 -2.03
N VAL A 58 -3.27 -5.00 -3.19
CA VAL A 58 -4.51 -5.53 -3.74
C VAL A 58 -4.79 -6.89 -3.13
N VAL A 59 -5.98 -7.07 -2.55
CA VAL A 59 -6.40 -8.32 -1.91
C VAL A 59 -6.27 -9.50 -2.87
N GLY A 60 -5.69 -10.59 -2.39
CA GLY A 60 -5.52 -11.80 -3.19
C GLY A 60 -4.44 -11.72 -4.26
N SER A 61 -3.58 -10.70 -4.21
CA SER A 61 -2.48 -10.55 -5.16
C SER A 61 -1.19 -10.17 -4.42
N THR A 62 -0.08 -10.20 -5.14
CA THR A 62 1.21 -9.73 -4.62
C THR A 62 1.48 -8.28 -5.04
N LEU A 63 0.54 -7.65 -5.75
CA LEU A 63 0.72 -6.29 -6.25
C LEU A 63 0.36 -5.25 -5.20
N ALA A 64 1.27 -4.32 -4.99
CA ALA A 64 0.98 -3.11 -4.23
C ALA A 64 0.10 -2.19 -5.08
N VAL A 65 -0.69 -1.35 -4.43
CA VAL A 65 -1.57 -0.40 -5.13
C VAL A 65 -0.77 0.56 -6.00
N TRP A 66 0.43 0.99 -5.57
CA TRP A 66 1.27 1.88 -6.38
C TRP A 66 1.72 1.22 -7.70
N GLU A 67 1.90 -0.12 -7.71
CA GLU A 67 2.22 -0.84 -8.94
C GLU A 67 1.06 -0.83 -9.92
N VAL A 68 -0.16 -0.94 -9.40
CA VAL A 68 -1.38 -0.83 -10.22
C VAL A 68 -1.49 0.57 -10.83
N LEU A 69 -1.16 1.60 -10.07
CA LEU A 69 -1.13 2.97 -10.61
C LEU A 69 -0.17 3.09 -11.79
N MET A 70 1.02 2.52 -11.69
CA MET A 70 1.99 2.55 -12.80
C MET A 70 1.44 1.88 -14.06
N VAL A 71 0.79 0.73 -13.92
CA VAL A 71 0.15 0.06 -15.06
C VAL A 71 -0.98 0.92 -15.62
N ALA A 72 -1.84 1.43 -14.74
CA ALA A 72 -3.00 2.23 -15.15
C ALA A 72 -2.60 3.52 -15.88
N GLU A 73 -1.50 4.15 -15.48
CA GLU A 73 -1.00 5.36 -16.14
C GLU A 73 -0.62 5.11 -17.62
N SER A 74 -0.11 3.92 -17.92
CA SER A 74 0.21 3.58 -19.32
C SER A 74 -1.04 3.39 -20.18
N TYR A 75 -2.22 3.31 -19.55
CA TYR A 75 -3.52 3.18 -20.22
C TYR A 75 -4.44 4.37 -19.93
N ALA A 76 -3.87 5.52 -19.59
CA ALA A 76 -4.62 6.75 -19.25
C ALA A 76 -5.68 6.51 -18.17
N LEU A 77 -5.37 5.65 -17.20
CA LEU A 77 -6.26 5.29 -16.07
C LEU A 77 -7.55 4.59 -16.51
N ASP A 78 -7.54 3.95 -17.67
CA ASP A 78 -8.68 3.18 -18.16
C ASP A 78 -8.79 1.86 -17.42
N ALA A 79 -9.91 1.63 -16.74
CA ALA A 79 -10.10 0.44 -15.91
C ALA A 79 -10.13 -0.85 -16.73
N ALA A 80 -10.78 -0.83 -17.90
CA ALA A 80 -10.89 -2.03 -18.74
C ALA A 80 -9.52 -2.46 -19.27
N ARG A 81 -8.70 -1.51 -19.72
CA ARG A 81 -7.35 -1.78 -20.23
C ARG A 81 -6.41 -2.23 -19.13
N THR A 82 -6.49 -1.58 -17.99
CA THR A 82 -5.71 -1.96 -16.80
C THR A 82 -6.05 -3.39 -16.38
N ALA A 83 -7.33 -3.71 -16.30
CA ALA A 83 -7.79 -5.06 -15.96
C ALA A 83 -7.29 -6.10 -16.97
N ALA A 84 -7.37 -5.80 -18.26
CA ALA A 84 -6.89 -6.71 -19.29
C ALA A 84 -5.38 -6.98 -19.16
N HIS A 85 -4.60 -5.94 -18.89
CA HIS A 85 -3.16 -6.08 -18.68
C HIS A 85 -2.84 -6.99 -17.49
N LEU A 86 -3.58 -6.84 -16.40
CA LEU A 86 -3.34 -7.59 -15.15
C LEU A 86 -4.05 -8.96 -15.12
N GLY A 87 -4.87 -9.25 -16.10
CA GLY A 87 -5.66 -10.48 -16.12
C GLY A 87 -6.77 -10.49 -15.07
N TRP A 88 -7.31 -9.33 -14.74
CA TRP A 88 -8.35 -9.16 -13.72
C TRP A 88 -9.73 -8.91 -14.31
N PRO A 89 -10.79 -9.22 -13.55
CA PRO A 89 -12.12 -8.69 -13.89
C PRO A 89 -12.08 -7.16 -13.84
N ARG A 90 -12.81 -6.50 -14.74
CA ARG A 90 -12.88 -5.04 -14.80
C ARG A 90 -13.29 -4.42 -13.45
N GLN A 91 -14.22 -5.04 -12.76
CA GLN A 91 -14.73 -4.56 -11.47
C GLN A 91 -13.61 -4.45 -10.43
N ARG A 92 -12.67 -5.39 -10.44
CA ARG A 92 -11.53 -5.35 -9.53
C ARG A 92 -10.63 -4.14 -9.80
N ALA A 93 -10.32 -3.90 -11.07
CA ALA A 93 -9.55 -2.72 -11.47
C ALA A 93 -10.27 -1.43 -11.10
N GLU A 94 -11.58 -1.36 -11.33
CA GLU A 94 -12.39 -0.19 -10.95
C GLU A 94 -12.31 0.09 -9.45
N GLY A 95 -12.37 -0.95 -8.61
CA GLY A 95 -12.26 -0.81 -7.16
C GLY A 95 -10.91 -0.26 -6.73
N VAL A 96 -9.81 -0.77 -7.31
CA VAL A 96 -8.46 -0.30 -6.99
C VAL A 96 -8.26 1.15 -7.49
N LEU A 97 -8.73 1.46 -8.68
CA LEU A 97 -8.64 2.83 -9.23
C LEU A 97 -9.46 3.83 -8.41
N ALA A 98 -10.60 3.41 -7.86
CA ALA A 98 -11.38 4.26 -6.95
C ALA A 98 -10.58 4.59 -5.69
N TYR A 99 -9.90 3.62 -5.11
CA TYR A 99 -8.99 3.85 -3.98
C TYR A 99 -7.87 4.82 -4.35
N ILE A 100 -7.24 4.61 -5.50
CA ILE A 100 -6.15 5.47 -5.97
C ILE A 100 -6.63 6.92 -6.11
N ARG A 101 -7.84 7.15 -6.63
CA ARG A 101 -8.41 8.50 -6.75
C ARG A 101 -8.66 9.14 -5.39
N ALA A 102 -9.13 8.36 -4.43
CA ALA A 102 -9.40 8.86 -3.07
C ALA A 102 -8.11 9.22 -2.33
N TYR A 103 -7.03 8.51 -2.58
CA TYR A 103 -5.75 8.68 -1.87
C TYR A 103 -4.59 8.93 -2.84
N SER A 104 -4.83 9.71 -3.88
CA SER A 104 -3.89 9.90 -4.99
C SER A 104 -2.53 10.42 -4.56
N SER A 105 -2.47 11.38 -3.65
CA SER A 105 -1.19 11.93 -3.16
C SER A 105 -0.35 10.87 -2.46
N GLU A 106 -0.98 10.04 -1.64
CA GLU A 106 -0.33 8.99 -0.88
C GLU A 106 0.21 7.90 -1.81
N VAL A 107 -0.59 7.48 -2.80
CA VAL A 107 -0.18 6.45 -3.76
C VAL A 107 0.93 6.97 -4.67
N THR A 108 0.85 8.21 -5.11
CA THR A 108 1.90 8.85 -5.92
C THR A 108 3.22 8.93 -5.14
N ALA A 109 3.15 9.28 -3.85
CA ALA A 109 4.33 9.30 -2.98
C ALA A 109 4.93 7.89 -2.84
N ALA A 110 4.09 6.86 -2.76
CA ALA A 110 4.55 5.48 -2.69
C ALA A 110 5.29 5.05 -3.97
N VAL A 111 4.83 5.48 -5.14
CA VAL A 111 5.55 5.23 -6.40
C VAL A 111 6.97 5.80 -6.33
N ALA A 112 7.10 7.07 -5.94
CA ALA A 112 8.41 7.73 -5.84
C ALA A 112 9.32 7.06 -4.83
N GLU A 113 8.81 6.69 -3.66
CA GLU A 113 9.56 6.05 -2.59
C GLU A 113 10.06 4.65 -2.99
N ASN A 114 9.21 3.84 -3.59
CA ASN A 114 9.58 2.48 -4.02
C ASN A 114 10.53 2.50 -5.21
N ASP A 115 10.37 3.45 -6.11
CA ASP A 115 11.24 3.63 -7.27
C ASP A 115 12.67 3.98 -6.81
N ALA A 116 12.80 4.88 -5.86
CA ALA A 116 14.08 5.27 -5.28
C ALA A 116 14.79 4.09 -4.60
N VAL A 117 14.07 3.28 -3.84
CA VAL A 117 14.62 2.09 -3.16
C VAL A 117 15.08 1.05 -4.19
N GLY A 118 14.28 0.79 -5.20
CA GLY A 118 14.62 -0.17 -6.25
C GLY A 118 15.86 0.26 -7.04
N GLU A 119 15.98 1.54 -7.36
CA GLU A 119 17.13 2.10 -8.05
C GLU A 119 18.40 2.01 -7.21
N GLU A 120 18.32 2.34 -5.94
CA GLU A 120 19.44 2.24 -5.02
C GLU A 120 19.92 0.81 -4.86
N GLU A 121 19.02 -0.15 -4.74
CA GLU A 121 19.39 -1.56 -4.63
C GLU A 121 20.06 -2.07 -5.89
N LEU A 122 19.58 -1.68 -7.07
CA LEU A 122 20.21 -2.03 -8.33
C LEU A 122 21.63 -1.45 -8.45
N ARG A 123 21.82 -0.22 -7.99
CA ARG A 123 23.14 0.41 -7.98
C ARG A 123 24.13 -0.35 -7.07
N ARG A 124 23.66 -0.86 -5.94
CA ARG A 124 24.48 -1.66 -5.05
C ARG A 124 24.88 -2.99 -5.67
N ARG A 125 23.99 -3.63 -6.41
CA ARG A 125 24.24 -4.92 -7.08
C ARG A 125 25.09 -4.77 -8.33
N LEU A 126 24.95 -3.66 -9.04
CA LEU A 126 25.60 -3.39 -10.32
C LEU A 126 26.31 -2.03 -10.31
N PRO A 127 27.36 -1.87 -9.48
CA PRO A 127 27.97 -0.55 -9.28
C PRO A 127 28.58 0.05 -10.53
N ASN A 128 28.92 -0.76 -11.55
CA ASN A 128 29.52 -0.29 -12.80
C ASN A 128 28.49 -0.06 -13.91
N ALA A 129 27.22 -0.28 -13.64
CA ALA A 129 26.17 -0.06 -14.63
C ALA A 129 25.87 1.44 -14.77
N ARG A 130 25.57 1.86 -16.00
CA ARG A 130 25.12 3.22 -16.26
C ARG A 130 23.61 3.29 -16.10
N TRP A 131 23.16 4.28 -15.33
CA TRP A 131 21.74 4.49 -15.08
C TRP A 131 21.28 5.73 -15.82
N THR A 132 20.36 5.54 -16.77
CA THR A 132 19.69 6.62 -17.48
C THR A 132 18.20 6.55 -17.20
N ARG A 133 17.59 7.73 -17.02
CA ARG A 133 16.13 7.85 -16.90
C ARG A 133 15.55 8.39 -18.18
#